data_a17828a869b54adf246ed823e45364e0
#
_entry.id   a17828a869b54adf246ed823e45364e0
#
_cell.length_a   1.000
_cell.length_b   1.000
_cell.length_c   1.000
_cell.angle_alpha   90.00
_cell.angle_beta   90.00
_cell.angle_gamma   90.00
#
_symmetry.space_group_name_H-M   'P 1'
#
loop_
_entity.id
_entity.type
_entity.pdbx_description
1 polymer ?
#
loop_
_entity_poly.entity_id
_entity_poly.type
_entity_poly.pdbx_seq_one_letter_code
_entity_poly.pdbx_strand_id
1 'polypeptide(L)'
;MTVERTPYPRHQAATGQRPDRRLTRRALLGGGLGLGALGALSACTESGAGLGLGAGTLKIQAGDDEIPGLRRIAEGFTQQTGVNVEYIQREINADSISDFIAQSPMGQAPDIIISPHDSLGQLATNGVVASVELGDRAQDFTDNALTAVVFDGVSYGVPYAVECVALIRNDQITDAQPESFDELRRIGRRLMQEQGLSYPLAVPQSPTSGDPYHLYPLQTSFGAEVFHRTEDGEYLPELTMGGSEGEAFADYLAELGEAGDVQTSMTPDIASEAFLNGESPFLIGGPWELAAIEAAGMRCTVLPVPPAGDQPARPFAGVQALFVNAHAANPVAAHDFVTNWVPTTVAQTALYESTGRPPASVTAVEAMDGDPLRTEYARIADELALPMPSIPAMGAVWSFWGTTENAILDGRAEPKPQWQSMIESIEGQI
;
A
#
# COMPACT_ATOMS: atom_id res chain seq x y z
N MET A 1 -1.41 59.52 13.71
CA MET A 1 -0.75 58.91 14.87
C MET A 1 0.41 58.09 14.32
N THR A 2 1.59 58.70 14.45
CA THR A 2 2.87 58.22 13.93
C THR A 2 3.50 57.32 14.99
N VAL A 3 3.84 56.09 14.67
CA VAL A 3 4.57 55.19 15.59
C VAL A 3 6.02 55.09 15.12
N GLU A 4 6.91 55.56 15.97
CA GLU A 4 8.37 55.55 15.84
C GLU A 4 8.94 54.15 15.85
N ARG A 5 9.94 53.90 14.97
CA ARG A 5 10.78 52.73 14.95
C ARG A 5 12.03 52.95 15.80
N THR A 6 12.26 52.14 16.78
CA THR A 6 13.49 52.06 17.58
C THR A 6 14.52 51.14 16.92
N PRO A 7 15.82 51.45 16.80
CA PRO A 7 16.81 50.60 16.17
C PRO A 7 17.51 49.68 17.17
N TYR A 8 17.78 48.43 16.71
CA TYR A 8 18.58 47.43 17.42
C TYR A 8 20.07 47.71 17.36
N PRO A 9 20.86 47.47 18.40
CA PRO A 9 22.30 47.70 18.45
C PRO A 9 23.10 46.60 17.76
N ARG A 10 24.13 47.01 17.00
CA ARG A 10 25.17 46.16 16.40
C ARG A 10 26.15 45.69 17.49
N HIS A 11 26.39 44.41 17.66
CA HIS A 11 27.50 43.88 18.40
C HIS A 11 28.73 43.68 17.50
N GLN A 12 29.85 44.20 17.99
CA GLN A 12 31.17 44.19 17.40
C GLN A 12 31.81 42.78 17.46
N ALA A 13 32.58 42.46 16.42
CA ALA A 13 33.40 41.26 16.31
C ALA A 13 34.60 41.36 17.25
N ALA A 14 34.83 40.32 18.04
CA ALA A 14 36.07 40.14 18.83
C ALA A 14 36.94 39.07 18.13
N THR A 15 38.12 39.50 17.70
CA THR A 15 39.23 38.70 17.18
C THR A 15 39.90 37.96 18.34
N GLY A 16 39.89 36.63 18.33
CA GLY A 16 40.62 35.78 19.30
C GLY A 16 41.47 34.74 18.55
N GLN A 17 42.79 34.87 18.75
CA GLN A 17 43.86 34.06 18.17
C GLN A 17 43.76 32.57 18.56
N ARG A 18 44.05 31.70 17.58
CA ARG A 18 44.27 30.24 17.79
C ARG A 18 45.72 29.99 18.28
N PRO A 19 45.95 29.08 19.20
CA PRO A 19 47.27 28.49 19.39
C PRO A 19 47.36 27.15 18.64
N ASP A 20 48.39 27.07 17.81
CA ASP A 20 48.92 25.90 17.14
C ASP A 20 49.46 24.89 18.14
N ARG A 21 48.99 23.67 18.16
CA ARG A 21 49.63 22.53 18.86
C ARG A 21 49.87 21.38 17.89
N ARG A 22 51.04 21.38 17.29
CA ARG A 22 51.65 20.20 16.64
C ARG A 22 52.03 19.18 17.70
N LEU A 23 51.43 17.99 17.67
CA LEU A 23 51.91 16.85 18.41
C LEU A 23 52.81 15.99 17.52
N THR A 24 54.08 15.93 17.88
CA THR A 24 55.15 15.16 17.30
C THR A 24 54.99 13.65 17.62
N ARG A 25 55.16 12.83 16.53
CA ARG A 25 55.38 11.36 16.65
C ARG A 25 56.75 11.14 17.33
N ARG A 26 56.79 10.58 18.54
CA ARG A 26 57.88 9.71 19.10
C ARG A 26 57.63 9.55 20.60
N ALA A 27 57.26 8.33 20.96
CA ALA A 27 57.64 7.64 22.19
C ALA A 27 56.57 6.56 22.49
N LEU A 28 56.96 5.33 22.23
CA LEU A 28 56.53 4.15 22.99
C LEU A 28 57.25 2.92 22.41
N LEU A 29 58.45 2.74 22.89
CA LEU A 29 59.15 1.44 22.94
C LEU A 29 59.64 1.30 24.37
N GLY A 30 59.24 0.22 25.02
CA GLY A 30 59.92 -0.21 26.24
C GLY A 30 59.04 -0.94 27.24
N GLY A 31 59.16 -2.26 27.29
CA GLY A 31 59.30 -3.00 28.53
C GLY A 31 58.11 -3.77 29.07
N GLY A 32 58.26 -5.09 29.17
CA GLY A 32 57.56 -5.88 30.16
C GLY A 32 57.18 -7.31 29.72
N LEU A 33 58.19 -8.21 29.72
CA LEU A 33 57.97 -9.68 29.73
C LEU A 33 57.39 -10.11 31.09
N GLY A 34 56.35 -10.94 31.07
CA GLY A 34 55.81 -11.63 32.24
C GLY A 34 55.09 -12.91 31.84
N LEU A 35 55.72 -14.05 32.09
CA LEU A 35 55.23 -15.41 31.91
C LEU A 35 53.98 -15.71 32.74
N GLY A 36 53.03 -16.42 32.16
CA GLY A 36 51.94 -17.10 32.86
C GLY A 36 51.28 -18.09 31.94
N ALA A 37 51.78 -19.31 31.93
CA ALA A 37 51.27 -20.43 31.13
C ALA A 37 50.14 -21.19 31.84
N LEU A 38 49.35 -21.90 31.01
CA LEU A 38 48.48 -23.08 31.31
C LEU A 38 47.01 -22.82 31.69
N GLY A 39 46.21 -23.26 30.80
CA GLY A 39 44.92 -23.90 31.18
C GLY A 39 43.70 -23.48 30.36
N ALA A 40 43.43 -24.22 29.34
CA ALA A 40 42.11 -24.78 28.97
C ALA A 40 41.91 -24.86 27.47
N LEU A 41 42.31 -25.95 26.91
CA LEU A 41 41.68 -26.52 25.72
C LEU A 41 40.27 -26.96 26.14
N SER A 42 39.24 -26.26 25.64
CA SER A 42 37.87 -26.77 25.70
C SER A 42 37.08 -26.27 24.50
N ALA A 43 36.71 -27.24 23.69
CA ALA A 43 35.56 -27.27 22.83
C ALA A 43 35.44 -26.19 21.74
N CYS A 44 36.00 -26.49 20.58
CA CYS A 44 35.38 -26.09 19.32
C CYS A 44 34.07 -26.87 19.20
N THR A 45 32.98 -26.31 19.64
CA THR A 45 31.67 -26.65 19.08
C THR A 45 31.60 -25.89 17.75
N GLU A 46 31.50 -26.64 16.67
CA GLU A 46 31.05 -26.14 15.38
C GLU A 46 29.67 -25.52 15.54
N SER A 47 29.63 -24.25 15.91
CA SER A 47 28.48 -23.42 15.70
C SER A 47 28.60 -22.92 14.27
N GLY A 48 27.66 -23.30 13.42
CA GLY A 48 27.60 -22.90 12.03
C GLY A 48 27.88 -21.38 11.90
N ALA A 49 28.67 -21.04 10.90
CA ALA A 49 28.95 -19.66 10.55
C ALA A 49 27.64 -18.96 10.16
N GLY A 50 26.88 -18.50 11.15
CA GLY A 50 25.83 -17.54 10.94
C GLY A 50 26.47 -16.27 10.39
N LEU A 51 25.97 -15.76 9.29
CA LEU A 51 26.30 -14.44 8.81
C LEU A 51 26.12 -13.48 9.98
N GLY A 52 27.21 -12.90 10.50
CA GLY A 52 27.19 -12.04 11.70
C GLY A 52 26.48 -10.72 11.42
N LEU A 53 25.14 -10.76 11.30
CA LEU A 53 24.27 -9.59 11.10
C LEU A 53 24.11 -8.72 12.36
N GLY A 54 24.91 -8.97 13.40
CA GLY A 54 24.88 -8.20 14.66
C GLY A 54 23.69 -8.58 15.56
N ALA A 55 23.90 -8.54 16.87
CA ALA A 55 22.83 -8.63 17.85
C ALA A 55 21.97 -7.35 17.75
N GLY A 56 20.69 -7.49 17.41
CA GLY A 56 19.78 -6.34 17.28
C GLY A 56 18.35 -6.77 17.11
N THR A 57 17.49 -5.80 17.02
CA THR A 57 16.06 -5.97 16.72
C THR A 57 15.76 -5.34 15.38
N LEU A 58 15.07 -6.04 14.53
CA LEU A 58 14.50 -5.54 13.27
C LEU A 58 13.05 -5.12 13.53
N LYS A 59 12.70 -3.88 13.23
CA LYS A 59 11.34 -3.35 13.41
C LYS A 59 10.63 -3.25 12.07
N ILE A 60 9.46 -3.87 11.97
CA ILE A 60 8.64 -3.88 10.75
C ILE A 60 7.29 -3.26 11.07
N GLN A 61 6.91 -2.21 10.34
CA GLN A 61 5.54 -1.68 10.35
C GLN A 61 4.71 -2.42 9.31
N ALA A 62 3.56 -2.96 9.75
CA ALA A 62 2.64 -3.73 8.92
C ALA A 62 1.21 -3.64 9.47
N GLY A 63 0.23 -3.95 8.65
CA GLY A 63 -1.15 -4.16 9.05
C GLY A 63 -1.33 -5.45 9.86
N ASP A 64 -2.52 -5.65 10.38
CA ASP A 64 -2.83 -6.81 11.22
C ASP A 64 -2.90 -8.13 10.44
N ASP A 65 -3.25 -8.07 9.17
CA ASP A 65 -3.33 -9.21 8.25
C ASP A 65 -1.96 -9.67 7.72
N GLU A 66 -0.94 -8.80 7.62
CA GLU A 66 0.42 -9.20 7.23
C GLU A 66 1.22 -9.83 8.37
N ILE A 67 0.99 -9.37 9.61
CA ILE A 67 1.78 -9.79 10.78
C ILE A 67 1.83 -11.32 10.96
N PRO A 68 0.76 -12.10 10.80
CA PRO A 68 0.84 -13.56 10.93
C PRO A 68 1.78 -14.21 9.91
N GLY A 69 1.75 -13.76 8.64
CA GLY A 69 2.66 -14.22 7.59
C GLY A 69 4.11 -13.84 7.90
N LEU A 70 4.34 -12.59 8.27
CA LEU A 70 5.67 -12.09 8.65
C LEU A 70 6.27 -12.85 9.83
N ARG A 71 5.48 -13.27 10.82
CA ARG A 71 5.95 -14.07 11.96
C ARG A 71 6.52 -15.41 11.52
N ARG A 72 5.87 -16.08 10.56
CA ARG A 72 6.38 -17.36 10.02
C ARG A 72 7.73 -17.18 9.32
N ILE A 73 7.89 -16.08 8.57
CA ILE A 73 9.15 -15.74 7.91
C ILE A 73 10.24 -15.45 8.94
N ALA A 74 9.90 -14.65 9.96
CA ALA A 74 10.82 -14.22 11.00
C ALA A 74 11.34 -15.35 11.89
N GLU A 75 10.60 -16.45 12.07
CA GLU A 75 11.07 -17.61 12.81
C GLU A 75 12.37 -18.17 12.22
N GLY A 76 12.38 -18.42 10.89
CA GLY A 76 13.57 -18.90 10.19
C GLY A 76 14.70 -17.86 10.18
N PHE A 77 14.35 -16.59 9.92
CA PHE A 77 15.30 -15.49 9.95
C PHE A 77 16.00 -15.36 11.30
N THR A 78 15.25 -15.34 12.39
CA THR A 78 15.80 -15.24 13.76
C THR A 78 16.66 -16.46 14.11
N GLN A 79 16.24 -17.67 13.73
CA GLN A 79 17.03 -18.88 13.97
C GLN A 79 18.39 -18.85 13.25
N GLN A 80 18.44 -18.31 12.05
CA GLN A 80 19.67 -18.28 11.24
C GLN A 80 20.57 -17.11 11.58
N THR A 81 20.00 -15.93 11.89
CA THR A 81 20.76 -14.68 12.07
C THR A 81 20.98 -14.28 13.52
N GLY A 82 20.12 -14.72 14.44
CA GLY A 82 20.06 -14.26 15.82
C GLY A 82 19.39 -12.90 16.01
N VAL A 83 18.88 -12.28 14.95
CA VAL A 83 18.18 -10.99 15.00
C VAL A 83 16.72 -11.21 15.35
N ASN A 84 16.20 -10.54 16.38
CA ASN A 84 14.78 -10.58 16.72
C ASN A 84 13.97 -9.65 15.80
N VAL A 85 12.71 -10.00 15.55
CA VAL A 85 11.79 -9.18 14.78
C VAL A 85 10.67 -8.66 15.67
N GLU A 86 10.48 -7.34 15.68
CA GLU A 86 9.38 -6.64 16.35
C GLU A 86 8.42 -6.05 15.31
N TYR A 87 7.13 -6.10 15.58
CA TYR A 87 6.10 -5.59 14.69
C TYR A 87 5.47 -4.34 15.29
N ILE A 88 5.36 -3.30 14.48
CA ILE A 88 4.58 -2.10 14.75
C ILE A 88 3.30 -2.25 13.96
N GLN A 89 2.24 -2.74 14.63
CA GLN A 89 0.93 -2.88 14.01
C GLN A 89 0.33 -1.50 13.79
N ARG A 90 0.04 -1.21 12.53
CA ARG A 90 -0.54 0.06 12.12
C ARG A 90 -1.32 -0.13 10.83
N GLU A 91 -2.47 0.54 10.74
CA GLU A 91 -3.21 0.62 9.49
C GLU A 91 -2.36 1.27 8.40
N ILE A 92 -2.40 0.68 7.20
CA ILE A 92 -1.66 1.17 6.04
C ILE A 92 -2.52 2.22 5.34
N ASN A 93 -2.22 3.49 5.59
CA ASN A 93 -2.94 4.63 5.04
C ASN A 93 -2.02 5.85 4.86
N ALA A 94 -2.54 6.94 4.30
CA ALA A 94 -1.77 8.16 4.04
C ALA A 94 -1.13 8.76 5.31
N ASP A 95 -1.79 8.68 6.47
CA ASP A 95 -1.26 9.18 7.73
C ASP A 95 -0.05 8.37 8.19
N SER A 96 -0.11 7.03 8.06
CA SER A 96 1.00 6.15 8.44
C SER A 96 2.23 6.37 7.56
N ILE A 97 2.03 6.65 6.27
CA ILE A 97 3.09 6.97 5.30
C ILE A 97 3.70 8.35 5.63
N SER A 98 2.87 9.35 5.89
CA SER A 98 3.31 10.70 6.26
C SER A 98 4.13 10.70 7.55
N ASP A 99 3.69 9.94 8.55
CA ASP A 99 4.42 9.76 9.80
C ASP A 99 5.77 9.05 9.59
N PHE A 100 5.82 8.01 8.74
CA PHE A 100 7.05 7.34 8.38
C PHE A 100 8.05 8.31 7.74
N ILE A 101 7.60 9.12 6.78
CA ILE A 101 8.42 10.15 6.12
C ILE A 101 8.97 11.14 7.15
N ALA A 102 8.14 11.61 8.06
CA ALA A 102 8.56 12.58 9.09
C ALA A 102 9.53 11.97 10.12
N GLN A 103 9.33 10.72 10.52
CA GLN A 103 10.08 10.06 11.59
C GLN A 103 11.39 9.43 11.09
N SER A 104 11.48 9.04 9.81
CA SER A 104 12.63 8.33 9.25
C SER A 104 13.95 9.11 9.41
N PRO A 105 14.07 10.40 8.99
CA PRO A 105 15.32 11.15 9.17
C PRO A 105 15.71 11.38 10.63
N MET A 106 14.76 11.23 11.56
CA MET A 106 15.02 11.34 13.00
C MET A 106 15.46 10.03 13.65
N GLY A 107 15.52 8.92 12.89
CA GLY A 107 15.81 7.58 13.40
C GLY A 107 14.71 7.02 14.31
N GLN A 108 13.48 7.49 14.17
CA GLN A 108 12.33 7.08 14.99
C GLN A 108 11.36 6.17 14.25
N ALA A 109 11.48 6.08 12.92
CA ALA A 109 10.68 5.18 12.10
C ALA A 109 11.19 3.73 12.22
N PRO A 110 10.36 2.72 11.88
CA PRO A 110 10.77 1.32 11.76
C PRO A 110 11.84 1.10 10.69
N ASP A 111 12.51 -0.05 10.72
CA ASP A 111 13.53 -0.43 9.75
C ASP A 111 12.93 -0.81 8.39
N ILE A 112 11.70 -1.35 8.41
CA ILE A 112 10.94 -1.75 7.22
C ILE A 112 9.50 -1.25 7.37
N ILE A 113 8.93 -0.77 6.28
CA ILE A 113 7.50 -0.47 6.16
C ILE A 113 6.87 -1.32 5.05
N ILE A 114 5.70 -1.88 5.32
CA ILE A 114 4.81 -2.37 4.27
C ILE A 114 3.94 -1.21 3.81
N SER A 115 3.80 -1.07 2.50
CA SER A 115 2.97 -0.04 1.89
C SER A 115 2.57 -0.41 0.47
N PRO A 116 1.42 0.05 -0.02
CA PRO A 116 1.10 -0.02 -1.43
C PRO A 116 2.07 0.83 -2.24
N HIS A 117 2.35 0.38 -3.45
CA HIS A 117 3.41 0.94 -4.30
C HIS A 117 3.16 2.38 -4.78
N ASP A 118 1.92 2.86 -4.78
CA ASP A 118 1.58 4.25 -5.12
C ASP A 118 2.22 5.28 -4.18
N SER A 119 2.59 4.85 -2.94
CA SER A 119 3.36 5.67 -2.00
C SER A 119 4.84 5.81 -2.39
N LEU A 120 5.36 4.96 -3.30
CA LEU A 120 6.79 4.89 -3.60
C LEU A 120 7.36 6.22 -4.08
N GLY A 121 6.68 6.91 -4.99
CA GLY A 121 7.15 8.20 -5.48
C GLY A 121 7.36 9.22 -4.36
N GLN A 122 6.44 9.26 -3.40
CA GLN A 122 6.55 10.12 -2.23
C GLN A 122 7.68 9.68 -1.29
N LEU A 123 7.79 8.38 -1.02
CA LEU A 123 8.85 7.82 -0.17
C LEU A 123 10.26 8.04 -0.77
N ALA A 124 10.42 7.77 -2.06
CA ALA A 124 11.70 7.91 -2.77
C ALA A 124 12.11 9.39 -2.91
N THR A 125 11.20 10.28 -3.28
CA THR A 125 11.48 11.73 -3.41
C THR A 125 11.89 12.35 -2.08
N ASN A 126 11.33 11.89 -0.96
CA ASN A 126 11.75 12.32 0.38
C ASN A 126 13.05 11.64 0.86
N GLY A 127 13.62 10.70 0.10
CA GLY A 127 14.86 10.01 0.45
C GLY A 127 14.77 9.13 1.70
N VAL A 128 13.57 8.63 2.03
CA VAL A 128 13.34 7.85 3.25
C VAL A 128 13.35 6.34 3.02
N VAL A 129 13.43 5.88 1.77
CA VAL A 129 13.58 4.47 1.41
C VAL A 129 14.90 4.21 0.70
N ALA A 130 15.52 3.06 0.98
CA ALA A 130 16.75 2.63 0.36
C ALA A 130 16.47 1.82 -0.90
N SER A 131 17.37 1.90 -1.88
CA SER A 131 17.32 1.03 -3.07
C SER A 131 17.50 -0.43 -2.69
N VAL A 132 16.84 -1.33 -3.43
CA VAL A 132 16.87 -2.78 -3.23
C VAL A 132 17.22 -3.45 -4.54
N GLU A 133 18.19 -4.37 -4.52
CA GLU A 133 18.56 -5.16 -5.68
C GLU A 133 18.19 -6.63 -5.46
N LEU A 134 17.29 -7.17 -6.27
CA LEU A 134 16.87 -8.57 -6.20
C LEU A 134 17.82 -9.52 -6.95
N GLY A 135 18.67 -8.99 -7.87
CA GLY A 135 19.56 -9.81 -8.69
C GLY A 135 18.77 -10.88 -9.46
N ASP A 136 19.26 -12.14 -9.41
CA ASP A 136 18.61 -13.25 -10.10
C ASP A 136 17.20 -13.59 -9.58
N ARG A 137 16.84 -13.12 -8.37
CA ARG A 137 15.49 -13.36 -7.81
C ARG A 137 14.41 -12.52 -8.47
N ALA A 138 14.77 -11.49 -9.23
CA ALA A 138 13.79 -10.70 -9.97
C ALA A 138 12.95 -11.57 -10.93
N GLN A 139 13.53 -12.63 -11.50
CA GLN A 139 12.82 -13.57 -12.37
C GLN A 139 11.70 -14.38 -11.67
N ASP A 140 11.67 -14.37 -10.33
CA ASP A 140 10.65 -15.07 -9.54
C ASP A 140 9.35 -14.26 -9.43
N PHE A 141 9.31 -13.02 -9.94
CA PHE A 141 8.17 -12.09 -9.85
C PHE A 141 7.57 -11.79 -11.22
N THR A 142 6.30 -11.35 -11.22
CA THR A 142 5.66 -10.85 -12.44
C THR A 142 6.23 -9.47 -12.83
N ASP A 143 6.24 -9.17 -14.13
CA ASP A 143 6.75 -7.89 -14.64
C ASP A 143 6.00 -6.69 -14.03
N ASN A 144 4.67 -6.80 -13.88
CA ASN A 144 3.85 -5.76 -13.27
C ASN A 144 4.24 -5.51 -11.81
N ALA A 145 4.49 -6.56 -11.03
CA ALA A 145 4.91 -6.42 -9.64
C ALA A 145 6.29 -5.77 -9.49
N LEU A 146 7.23 -6.11 -10.38
CA LEU A 146 8.56 -5.50 -10.38
C LEU A 146 8.53 -4.04 -10.82
N THR A 147 7.76 -3.72 -11.87
CA THR A 147 7.62 -2.34 -12.36
C THR A 147 7.03 -1.42 -11.30
N ALA A 148 6.08 -1.93 -10.50
CA ALA A 148 5.42 -1.17 -9.45
C ALA A 148 6.37 -0.70 -8.33
N VAL A 149 7.50 -1.38 -8.11
CA VAL A 149 8.48 -1.01 -7.06
C VAL A 149 9.68 -0.24 -7.62
N VAL A 150 9.62 0.20 -8.89
CA VAL A 150 10.64 1.02 -9.55
C VAL A 150 10.19 2.47 -9.60
N PHE A 151 11.09 3.38 -9.22
CA PHE A 151 10.91 4.81 -9.34
C PHE A 151 12.19 5.45 -9.89
N ASP A 152 12.07 6.26 -10.96
CA ASP A 152 13.20 6.89 -11.67
C ASP A 152 14.32 5.88 -12.05
N GLY A 153 13.90 4.70 -12.54
CA GLY A 153 14.79 3.63 -12.96
C GLY A 153 15.51 2.86 -11.83
N VAL A 154 15.17 3.13 -10.56
CA VAL A 154 15.75 2.47 -9.39
C VAL A 154 14.68 1.63 -8.67
N SER A 155 15.00 0.37 -8.35
CA SER A 155 14.14 -0.48 -7.53
C SER A 155 14.30 -0.16 -6.04
N TYR A 156 13.20 -0.02 -5.31
CA TYR A 156 13.17 0.36 -3.90
C TYR A 156 12.50 -0.66 -2.98
N GLY A 157 11.75 -1.60 -3.52
CA GLY A 157 10.97 -2.51 -2.70
C GLY A 157 10.97 -3.94 -3.20
N VAL A 158 10.45 -4.84 -2.38
CA VAL A 158 10.18 -6.23 -2.76
C VAL A 158 8.68 -6.45 -2.68
N PRO A 159 8.01 -6.72 -3.82
CA PRO A 159 6.59 -6.94 -3.85
C PRO A 159 6.24 -8.28 -3.19
N TYR A 160 5.06 -8.35 -2.53
CA TYR A 160 4.58 -9.61 -2.02
C TYR A 160 3.16 -9.97 -2.50
N ALA A 161 2.38 -8.99 -2.92
CA ALA A 161 1.02 -9.22 -3.40
C ALA A 161 0.64 -8.27 -4.54
N VAL A 162 -0.26 -8.75 -5.40
CA VAL A 162 -0.94 -7.94 -6.43
C VAL A 162 -2.43 -8.04 -6.17
N GLU A 163 -3.13 -6.91 -6.10
CA GLU A 163 -4.53 -6.87 -5.73
C GLU A 163 -5.33 -5.86 -6.57
N CYS A 164 -6.63 -6.06 -6.63
CA CYS A 164 -7.59 -5.11 -7.21
C CYS A 164 -8.94 -5.28 -6.51
N VAL A 165 -9.86 -4.35 -6.70
CA VAL A 165 -11.25 -4.56 -6.33
C VAL A 165 -12.00 -5.29 -7.44
N ALA A 166 -12.99 -6.09 -7.04
CA ALA A 166 -13.90 -6.82 -7.92
C ALA A 166 -15.31 -6.83 -7.33
N LEU A 167 -16.26 -7.37 -8.05
CA LEU A 167 -17.60 -7.62 -7.55
C LEU A 167 -17.66 -9.03 -6.94
N ILE A 168 -17.90 -9.12 -5.64
CA ILE A 168 -18.14 -10.38 -4.94
C ILE A 168 -19.66 -10.59 -4.87
N ARG A 169 -20.14 -11.69 -5.45
CA ARG A 169 -21.55 -12.06 -5.43
C ARG A 169 -21.80 -13.15 -4.38
N ASN A 170 -22.84 -12.97 -3.57
CA ASN A 170 -23.30 -14.01 -2.65
C ASN A 170 -24.19 -15.03 -3.40
N ASP A 171 -23.64 -16.21 -3.70
CA ASP A 171 -24.34 -17.28 -4.46
C ASP A 171 -25.48 -17.95 -3.68
N GLN A 172 -25.62 -17.63 -2.39
CA GLN A 172 -26.75 -18.09 -1.59
C GLN A 172 -27.99 -17.19 -1.79
N ILE A 173 -27.79 -15.98 -2.30
CA ILE A 173 -28.86 -14.99 -2.56
C ILE A 173 -29.22 -14.95 -4.04
N THR A 174 -28.22 -14.99 -4.92
CA THR A 174 -28.44 -14.84 -6.37
C THR A 174 -27.33 -15.50 -7.19
N ASP A 175 -27.65 -15.88 -8.42
CA ASP A 175 -26.72 -16.33 -9.44
C ASP A 175 -26.56 -15.32 -10.59
N ALA A 176 -27.08 -14.09 -10.43
CA ALA A 176 -27.06 -13.05 -11.45
C ALA A 176 -25.63 -12.62 -11.82
N GLN A 177 -25.43 -12.36 -13.09
CA GLN A 177 -24.19 -11.82 -13.67
C GLN A 177 -24.52 -10.52 -14.42
N PRO A 178 -24.56 -9.37 -13.73
CA PRO A 178 -24.95 -8.10 -14.35
C PRO A 178 -23.89 -7.65 -15.37
N GLU A 179 -24.36 -7.21 -16.54
CA GLU A 179 -23.50 -6.68 -17.62
C GLU A 179 -23.24 -5.17 -17.49
N SER A 180 -24.02 -4.45 -16.67
CA SER A 180 -23.83 -3.03 -16.36
C SER A 180 -24.06 -2.76 -14.87
N PHE A 181 -23.50 -1.65 -14.39
CA PHE A 181 -23.69 -1.25 -12.98
C PHE A 181 -25.15 -0.86 -12.70
N ASP A 182 -25.84 -0.30 -13.65
CA ASP A 182 -27.29 -0.02 -13.54
C ASP A 182 -28.13 -1.31 -13.45
N GLU A 183 -27.72 -2.34 -14.17
CA GLU A 183 -28.33 -3.66 -14.02
C GLU A 183 -28.07 -4.25 -12.63
N LEU A 184 -26.83 -4.14 -12.13
CA LEU A 184 -26.45 -4.55 -10.77
C LEU A 184 -27.34 -3.88 -9.72
N ARG A 185 -27.44 -2.54 -9.77
CA ARG A 185 -28.29 -1.73 -8.88
C ARG A 185 -29.76 -2.21 -8.91
N ARG A 186 -30.30 -2.40 -10.11
CA ARG A 186 -31.67 -2.85 -10.32
C ARG A 186 -31.93 -4.25 -9.74
N ILE A 187 -30.99 -5.18 -9.94
CA ILE A 187 -31.05 -6.53 -9.36
C ILE A 187 -31.00 -6.45 -7.83
N GLY A 188 -30.02 -5.72 -7.28
CA GLY A 188 -29.84 -5.55 -5.85
C GLY A 188 -31.08 -4.98 -5.16
N ARG A 189 -31.67 -3.89 -5.70
CA ARG A 189 -32.90 -3.29 -5.17
C ARG A 189 -34.08 -4.23 -5.22
N ARG A 190 -34.23 -5.01 -6.30
CA ARG A 190 -35.28 -6.02 -6.40
C ARG A 190 -35.11 -7.10 -5.32
N LEU A 191 -33.91 -7.65 -5.18
CA LEU A 191 -33.61 -8.67 -4.16
C LEU A 191 -33.82 -8.11 -2.73
N MET A 192 -33.42 -6.87 -2.48
CA MET A 192 -33.67 -6.17 -1.21
C MET A 192 -35.18 -6.14 -0.90
N GLN A 193 -36.02 -5.82 -1.86
CA GLN A 193 -37.49 -5.78 -1.66
C GLN A 193 -38.11 -7.16 -1.51
N GLU A 194 -37.68 -8.13 -2.31
CA GLU A 194 -38.26 -9.49 -2.35
C GLU A 194 -37.83 -10.33 -1.14
N GLN A 195 -36.61 -10.17 -0.66
CA GLN A 195 -36.00 -11.00 0.40
C GLN A 195 -35.82 -10.25 1.72
N GLY A 196 -36.11 -8.95 1.78
CA GLY A 196 -35.98 -8.13 2.99
C GLY A 196 -34.55 -7.84 3.38
N LEU A 197 -33.63 -7.72 2.39
CA LEU A 197 -32.23 -7.40 2.63
C LEU A 197 -32.08 -5.93 3.08
N SER A 198 -31.00 -5.62 3.78
CA SER A 198 -30.72 -4.27 4.28
C SER A 198 -30.17 -3.36 3.17
N TYR A 199 -29.38 -3.92 2.24
CA TYR A 199 -28.66 -3.16 1.23
C TYR A 199 -28.78 -3.80 -0.15
N PRO A 200 -28.95 -3.00 -1.23
CA PRO A 200 -28.94 -3.52 -2.58
C PRO A 200 -27.54 -3.94 -3.04
N LEU A 201 -26.52 -3.32 -2.46
CA LEU A 201 -25.11 -3.44 -2.78
C LEU A 201 -24.30 -2.91 -1.60
N ALA A 202 -23.21 -3.56 -1.24
CA ALA A 202 -22.24 -3.07 -0.27
C ALA A 202 -21.02 -2.50 -1.01
N VAL A 203 -20.76 -1.21 -0.82
CA VAL A 203 -19.59 -0.49 -1.35
C VAL A 203 -18.90 0.20 -0.19
N PRO A 204 -17.71 -0.25 0.22
CA PRO A 204 -16.97 0.40 1.29
C PRO A 204 -16.74 1.88 1.00
N GLN A 205 -16.93 2.70 2.02
CA GLN A 205 -16.69 4.13 1.98
C GLN A 205 -16.10 4.60 3.32
N SER A 206 -15.52 5.80 3.34
CA SER A 206 -15.11 6.45 4.58
C SER A 206 -15.88 7.76 4.75
N PRO A 207 -16.64 7.96 5.84
CA PRO A 207 -17.44 9.17 6.02
C PRO A 207 -16.60 10.45 6.14
N THR A 208 -15.30 10.32 6.41
CA THR A 208 -14.36 11.44 6.58
C THR A 208 -13.50 11.70 5.36
N SER A 209 -12.94 10.66 4.75
CA SER A 209 -11.98 10.76 3.65
C SER A 209 -12.51 10.32 2.28
N GLY A 210 -13.69 9.67 2.25
CA GLY A 210 -14.14 8.96 1.05
C GLY A 210 -13.34 7.68 0.78
N ASP A 211 -13.70 6.96 -0.27
CA ASP A 211 -12.98 5.78 -0.73
C ASP A 211 -13.02 5.68 -2.26
N PRO A 212 -12.23 6.51 -2.96
CA PRO A 212 -12.18 6.49 -4.41
C PRO A 212 -11.64 5.17 -4.99
N TYR A 213 -10.85 4.43 -4.22
CA TYR A 213 -10.28 3.16 -4.67
C TYR A 213 -11.36 2.15 -5.06
N HIS A 214 -12.43 2.03 -4.26
CA HIS A 214 -13.55 1.14 -4.55
C HIS A 214 -14.48 1.69 -5.65
N LEU A 215 -14.51 3.00 -5.87
CA LEU A 215 -15.31 3.64 -6.91
C LEU A 215 -14.58 3.81 -8.25
N TYR A 216 -13.25 3.65 -8.27
CA TYR A 216 -12.44 3.86 -9.46
C TYR A 216 -12.86 3.03 -10.68
N PRO A 217 -13.26 1.75 -10.56
CA PRO A 217 -13.78 1.02 -11.72
C PRO A 217 -14.97 1.70 -12.39
N LEU A 218 -15.83 2.36 -11.62
CA LEU A 218 -16.95 3.11 -12.16
C LEU A 218 -16.45 4.37 -12.88
N GLN A 219 -15.53 5.11 -12.28
CA GLN A 219 -14.94 6.30 -12.88
C GLN A 219 -14.27 6.02 -14.21
N THR A 220 -13.46 4.96 -14.29
CA THR A 220 -12.80 4.56 -15.55
C THR A 220 -13.79 4.16 -16.63
N SER A 221 -14.96 3.66 -16.24
CA SER A 221 -16.01 3.32 -17.22
C SER A 221 -16.61 4.55 -17.93
N PHE A 222 -16.41 5.76 -17.39
CA PHE A 222 -16.70 7.03 -18.08
C PHE A 222 -15.50 7.55 -18.89
N GLY A 223 -14.34 6.91 -18.81
CA GLY A 223 -13.10 7.36 -19.47
C GLY A 223 -12.26 8.33 -18.63
N ALA A 224 -12.62 8.56 -17.36
CA ALA A 224 -11.95 9.50 -16.46
C ALA A 224 -10.82 8.84 -15.66
N GLU A 225 -9.76 8.36 -16.34
CA GLU A 225 -8.53 7.89 -15.66
C GLU A 225 -7.85 9.05 -14.91
N VAL A 226 -7.03 8.74 -13.88
CA VAL A 226 -6.43 9.80 -13.03
C VAL A 226 -5.42 10.63 -13.79
N PHE A 227 -4.44 9.98 -14.42
CA PHE A 227 -3.34 10.63 -15.12
C PHE A 227 -3.20 10.11 -16.54
N HIS A 228 -2.62 10.95 -17.39
CA HIS A 228 -2.20 10.55 -18.72
C HIS A 228 -1.15 9.43 -18.63
N ARG A 229 -1.37 8.34 -19.38
CA ARG A 229 -0.45 7.22 -19.51
C ARG A 229 0.12 7.19 -20.91
N THR A 230 1.45 7.15 -21.02
CA THR A 230 2.14 7.06 -22.30
C THR A 230 1.93 5.69 -22.96
N GLU A 231 2.28 5.56 -24.25
CA GLU A 231 2.24 4.28 -24.98
C GLU A 231 3.14 3.21 -24.32
N ASP A 232 4.23 3.62 -23.66
CA ASP A 232 5.16 2.75 -22.93
C ASP A 232 4.64 2.39 -21.51
N GLY A 233 3.47 2.93 -21.11
CA GLY A 233 2.81 2.63 -19.84
C GLY A 233 3.23 3.50 -18.66
N GLU A 234 4.08 4.52 -18.87
CA GLU A 234 4.49 5.46 -17.83
C GLU A 234 3.39 6.52 -17.57
N TYR A 235 3.23 6.91 -16.30
CA TYR A 235 2.32 7.99 -15.93
C TYR A 235 3.03 9.35 -15.95
N LEU A 236 2.40 10.32 -16.59
CA LEU A 236 2.80 11.73 -16.53
C LEU A 236 1.94 12.46 -15.49
N PRO A 237 2.45 13.52 -14.84
CA PRO A 237 1.67 14.31 -13.88
C PRO A 237 0.68 15.25 -14.59
N GLU A 238 -0.08 14.72 -15.53
CA GLU A 238 -1.11 15.40 -16.32
C GLU A 238 -2.45 14.75 -16.00
N LEU A 239 -3.33 15.47 -15.30
CA LEU A 239 -4.64 14.94 -14.91
C LEU A 239 -5.53 14.70 -16.14
N THR A 240 -6.16 13.53 -16.18
CA THR A 240 -7.15 13.16 -17.21
C THR A 240 -8.53 12.86 -16.61
N MET A 241 -8.67 12.90 -15.29
CA MET A 241 -9.94 12.68 -14.60
C MET A 241 -10.88 13.89 -14.61
N GLY A 242 -10.52 14.97 -15.33
CA GLY A 242 -11.32 16.17 -15.53
C GLY A 242 -12.22 16.08 -16.78
N GLY A 243 -12.63 17.25 -17.29
CA GLY A 243 -13.41 17.37 -18.53
C GLY A 243 -14.80 16.76 -18.47
N SER A 244 -15.36 16.47 -19.67
CA SER A 244 -16.73 15.91 -19.81
C SER A 244 -16.88 14.54 -19.20
N GLU A 245 -15.85 13.72 -19.22
CA GLU A 245 -15.78 12.36 -18.68
C GLU A 245 -15.87 12.38 -17.16
N GLY A 246 -15.05 13.21 -16.50
CA GLY A 246 -15.08 13.41 -15.05
C GLY A 246 -16.39 14.05 -14.57
N GLU A 247 -16.91 15.03 -15.32
CA GLU A 247 -18.21 15.65 -15.03
C GLU A 247 -19.37 14.63 -15.14
N ALA A 248 -19.32 13.72 -16.13
CA ALA A 248 -20.33 12.69 -16.27
C ALA A 248 -20.28 11.67 -15.12
N PHE A 249 -19.08 11.30 -14.67
CA PHE A 249 -18.92 10.47 -13.49
C PHE A 249 -19.42 11.19 -12.22
N ALA A 250 -19.14 12.48 -12.06
CA ALA A 250 -19.64 13.26 -10.94
C ALA A 250 -21.20 13.32 -10.88
N ASP A 251 -21.85 13.48 -12.03
CA ASP A 251 -23.31 13.40 -12.11
C ASP A 251 -23.82 12.00 -11.71
N TYR A 252 -23.13 10.95 -12.12
CA TYR A 252 -23.47 9.57 -11.75
C TYR A 252 -23.28 9.29 -10.26
N LEU A 253 -22.23 9.83 -9.65
CA LEU A 253 -22.05 9.77 -8.19
C LEU A 253 -23.22 10.39 -7.44
N ALA A 254 -23.69 11.57 -7.89
CA ALA A 254 -24.86 12.22 -7.28
C ALA A 254 -26.11 11.34 -7.40
N GLU A 255 -26.30 10.69 -8.56
CA GLU A 255 -27.41 9.72 -8.75
C GLU A 255 -27.30 8.52 -7.81
N LEU A 256 -26.09 7.96 -7.61
CA LEU A 256 -25.87 6.84 -6.69
C LEU A 256 -26.19 7.23 -5.24
N GLY A 257 -25.76 8.41 -4.82
CA GLY A 257 -26.03 8.94 -3.48
C GLY A 257 -27.51 9.24 -3.23
N GLU A 258 -28.18 9.94 -4.17
CA GLU A 258 -29.62 10.25 -4.09
C GLU A 258 -30.46 8.97 -4.03
N ALA A 259 -30.07 7.96 -4.78
CA ALA A 259 -30.74 6.66 -4.81
C ALA A 259 -30.45 5.79 -3.56
N GLY A 260 -29.45 6.13 -2.77
CA GLY A 260 -28.99 5.36 -1.62
C GLY A 260 -28.28 4.06 -1.97
N ASP A 261 -27.78 3.92 -3.21
CA ASP A 261 -27.04 2.72 -3.62
C ASP A 261 -25.60 2.71 -3.10
N VAL A 262 -24.99 3.89 -2.98
CA VAL A 262 -23.70 4.10 -2.31
C VAL A 262 -23.90 5.08 -1.17
N GLN A 263 -23.44 4.72 0.01
CA GLN A 263 -23.63 5.49 1.23
C GLN A 263 -22.28 5.78 1.87
N THR A 264 -21.97 7.03 2.14
CA THR A 264 -20.70 7.45 2.77
C THR A 264 -20.50 6.88 4.17
N SER A 265 -21.59 6.47 4.85
CA SER A 265 -21.57 5.83 6.16
C SER A 265 -21.25 4.33 6.14
N MET A 266 -21.21 3.69 4.95
CA MET A 266 -20.88 2.28 4.81
C MET A 266 -19.36 2.07 4.91
N THR A 267 -18.86 2.02 6.14
CA THR A 267 -17.42 1.76 6.37
C THR A 267 -17.03 0.36 5.89
N PRO A 268 -15.74 0.07 5.68
CA PRO A 268 -15.28 -1.27 5.32
C PRO A 268 -15.82 -2.36 6.24
N ASP A 269 -15.79 -2.14 7.56
CA ASP A 269 -16.36 -3.09 8.54
C ASP A 269 -17.84 -3.32 8.33
N ILE A 270 -18.62 -2.23 8.12
CA ILE A 270 -20.09 -2.33 7.89
C ILE A 270 -20.38 -3.07 6.58
N ALA A 271 -19.62 -2.78 5.51
CA ALA A 271 -19.79 -3.43 4.21
C ALA A 271 -19.50 -4.94 4.30
N SER A 272 -18.38 -5.31 4.93
CA SER A 272 -18.00 -6.69 5.16
C SER A 272 -19.01 -7.42 6.03
N GLU A 273 -19.42 -6.85 7.18
CA GLU A 273 -20.44 -7.44 8.05
C GLU A 273 -21.81 -7.61 7.35
N ALA A 274 -22.28 -6.60 6.60
CA ALA A 274 -23.52 -6.68 5.86
C ALA A 274 -23.49 -7.81 4.82
N PHE A 275 -22.38 -7.99 4.13
CA PHE A 275 -22.21 -9.06 3.17
C PHE A 275 -22.16 -10.43 3.86
N LEU A 276 -21.35 -10.60 4.92
CA LEU A 276 -21.19 -11.84 5.68
C LEU A 276 -22.49 -12.29 6.36
N ASN A 277 -23.32 -11.34 6.79
CA ASN A 277 -24.63 -11.62 7.38
C ASN A 277 -25.73 -11.91 6.34
N GLY A 278 -25.40 -11.84 5.04
CA GLY A 278 -26.38 -12.03 3.96
C GLY A 278 -27.38 -10.86 3.83
N GLU A 279 -27.01 -9.67 4.31
CA GLU A 279 -27.82 -8.45 4.22
C GLU A 279 -27.61 -7.69 2.91
N SER A 280 -26.59 -8.05 2.13
CA SER A 280 -26.32 -7.56 0.78
C SER A 280 -26.04 -8.71 -0.19
N PRO A 281 -26.58 -8.69 -1.41
CA PRO A 281 -26.30 -9.72 -2.42
C PRO A 281 -24.94 -9.54 -3.11
N PHE A 282 -24.37 -8.33 -3.03
CA PHE A 282 -23.16 -7.95 -3.71
C PHE A 282 -22.26 -7.10 -2.81
N LEU A 283 -20.94 -7.29 -2.95
CA LEU A 283 -19.91 -6.48 -2.31
C LEU A 283 -18.89 -6.07 -3.37
N ILE A 284 -18.56 -4.78 -3.45
CA ILE A 284 -17.33 -4.36 -4.14
C ILE A 284 -16.21 -4.44 -3.11
N GLY A 285 -15.24 -5.31 -3.32
CA GLY A 285 -14.16 -5.53 -2.37
C GLY A 285 -12.97 -6.22 -3.03
N GLY A 286 -11.91 -6.34 -2.27
CA GLY A 286 -10.68 -6.99 -2.72
C GLY A 286 -10.49 -8.39 -2.14
N PRO A 287 -9.33 -9.03 -2.43
CA PRO A 287 -9.03 -10.37 -1.94
C PRO A 287 -8.89 -10.45 -0.41
N TRP A 288 -8.74 -9.34 0.29
CA TRP A 288 -8.73 -9.26 1.75
C TRP A 288 -10.05 -9.68 2.41
N GLU A 289 -11.16 -9.66 1.68
CA GLU A 289 -12.47 -10.14 2.15
C GLU A 289 -12.56 -11.67 2.19
N LEU A 290 -11.74 -12.36 1.40
CA LEU A 290 -11.90 -13.81 1.15
C LEU A 290 -11.69 -14.65 2.40
N ALA A 291 -10.76 -14.29 3.28
CA ALA A 291 -10.52 -15.03 4.52
C ALA A 291 -11.75 -15.04 5.44
N ALA A 292 -12.45 -13.92 5.58
CA ALA A 292 -13.67 -13.82 6.37
C ALA A 292 -14.85 -14.55 5.71
N ILE A 293 -14.98 -14.47 4.38
CA ILE A 293 -15.99 -15.17 3.57
C ILE A 293 -15.83 -16.68 3.72
N GLU A 294 -14.60 -17.20 3.64
CA GLU A 294 -14.28 -18.63 3.81
C GLU A 294 -14.56 -19.09 5.25
N ALA A 295 -14.15 -18.30 6.25
CA ALA A 295 -14.42 -18.61 7.65
C ALA A 295 -15.93 -18.67 7.97
N ALA A 296 -16.73 -17.84 7.29
CA ALA A 296 -18.20 -17.87 7.38
C ALA A 296 -18.85 -19.04 6.60
N GLY A 297 -18.07 -19.78 5.80
CA GLY A 297 -18.59 -20.87 4.96
C GLY A 297 -19.51 -20.40 3.85
N MET A 298 -19.36 -19.15 3.38
CA MET A 298 -20.18 -18.57 2.33
C MET A 298 -19.75 -19.09 0.96
N ARG A 299 -20.73 -19.24 0.08
CA ARG A 299 -20.48 -19.52 -1.34
C ARG A 299 -20.56 -18.21 -2.11
N CYS A 300 -19.48 -17.87 -2.76
CA CYS A 300 -19.35 -16.63 -3.51
C CYS A 300 -18.78 -16.89 -4.91
N THR A 301 -19.00 -15.92 -5.79
CA THR A 301 -18.33 -15.82 -7.07
C THR A 301 -17.71 -14.43 -7.17
N VAL A 302 -16.45 -14.35 -7.59
CA VAL A 302 -15.78 -13.10 -7.95
C VAL A 302 -16.05 -12.82 -9.43
N LEU A 303 -16.42 -11.59 -9.74
CA LEU A 303 -16.75 -11.10 -11.08
C LEU A 303 -16.06 -9.75 -11.30
N PRO A 304 -15.73 -9.35 -12.53
CA PRO A 304 -15.38 -7.97 -12.82
C PRO A 304 -16.48 -7.01 -12.35
N VAL A 305 -16.10 -5.82 -11.88
CA VAL A 305 -17.06 -4.75 -11.63
C VAL A 305 -17.69 -4.38 -12.98
N PRO A 306 -19.03 -4.41 -13.14
CA PRO A 306 -19.64 -4.05 -14.40
C PRO A 306 -19.56 -2.55 -14.65
N PRO A 307 -19.42 -2.09 -15.92
CA PRO A 307 -19.29 -0.69 -16.25
C PRO A 307 -20.57 0.11 -15.94
N ALA A 308 -20.39 1.36 -15.54
CA ALA A 308 -21.45 2.35 -15.38
C ALA A 308 -21.58 3.26 -16.62
N GLY A 309 -20.45 3.53 -17.28
CA GLY A 309 -20.36 4.29 -18.52
C GLY A 309 -20.14 3.39 -19.74
N ASP A 310 -19.71 4.00 -20.85
CA ASP A 310 -19.55 3.34 -22.15
C ASP A 310 -18.15 2.68 -22.33
N GLN A 311 -17.25 2.86 -21.37
CA GLN A 311 -15.92 2.26 -21.38
C GLN A 311 -15.85 1.05 -20.42
N PRO A 312 -14.86 0.16 -20.56
CA PRO A 312 -14.64 -0.90 -19.58
C PRO A 312 -14.39 -0.34 -18.17
N ALA A 313 -14.96 -0.98 -17.16
CA ALA A 313 -14.65 -0.70 -15.75
C ALA A 313 -13.30 -1.32 -15.40
N ARG A 314 -12.30 -0.49 -15.13
CA ARG A 314 -10.93 -0.89 -14.85
C ARG A 314 -10.54 -0.49 -13.41
N PRO A 315 -10.42 -1.45 -12.48
CA PRO A 315 -9.91 -1.15 -11.16
C PRO A 315 -8.43 -0.78 -11.18
N PHE A 316 -7.91 -0.25 -10.08
CA PHE A 316 -6.47 -0.20 -9.90
C PHE A 316 -5.90 -1.60 -9.65
N ALA A 317 -4.77 -1.92 -10.27
CA ALA A 317 -3.89 -2.97 -9.83
C ALA A 317 -2.96 -2.38 -8.75
N GLY A 318 -3.19 -2.73 -7.50
CA GLY A 318 -2.35 -2.40 -6.37
C GLY A 318 -1.24 -3.44 -6.19
N VAL A 319 -0.03 -3.00 -5.86
CA VAL A 319 1.06 -3.89 -5.48
C VAL A 319 1.49 -3.56 -4.06
N GLN A 320 1.37 -4.53 -3.17
CA GLN A 320 1.85 -4.40 -1.80
C GLN A 320 3.32 -4.80 -1.73
N ALA A 321 4.15 -3.97 -1.11
CA ALA A 321 5.59 -4.18 -1.06
C ALA A 321 6.20 -3.84 0.29
N LEU A 322 7.38 -4.43 0.56
CA LEU A 322 8.21 -4.10 1.70
C LEU A 322 9.30 -3.13 1.25
N PHE A 323 9.39 -1.99 1.92
CA PHE A 323 10.39 -0.95 1.68
C PHE A 323 11.34 -0.84 2.87
N VAL A 324 12.65 -0.79 2.59
CA VAL A 324 13.69 -0.60 3.61
C VAL A 324 13.86 0.88 3.90
N ASN A 325 13.79 1.26 5.18
CA ASN A 325 14.07 2.62 5.62
C ASN A 325 15.52 3.01 5.34
N ALA A 326 15.74 4.11 4.61
CA ALA A 326 17.09 4.63 4.34
C ALA A 326 17.86 5.01 5.62
N HIS A 327 17.14 5.26 6.73
CA HIS A 327 17.67 5.59 8.04
C HIS A 327 17.44 4.47 9.07
N ALA A 328 17.32 3.22 8.61
CA ALA A 328 17.10 2.06 9.46
C ALA A 328 18.14 1.96 10.58
N ALA A 329 17.71 1.59 11.77
CA ALA A 329 18.61 1.33 12.89
C ALA A 329 19.42 0.05 12.68
N ASN A 330 18.86 -0.92 11.94
CA ASN A 330 19.52 -2.18 11.58
C ASN A 330 19.49 -2.42 10.05
N PRO A 331 20.20 -1.59 9.25
CA PRO A 331 20.07 -1.59 7.80
C PRO A 331 20.49 -2.92 7.14
N VAL A 332 21.51 -3.59 7.68
CA VAL A 332 22.00 -4.86 7.12
C VAL A 332 20.96 -5.96 7.30
N ALA A 333 20.37 -6.06 8.49
CA ALA A 333 19.32 -7.05 8.75
C ALA A 333 18.03 -6.73 7.95
N ALA A 334 17.69 -5.43 7.80
CA ALA A 334 16.55 -5.01 7.01
C ALA A 334 16.70 -5.39 5.53
N HIS A 335 17.86 -5.09 4.93
CA HIS A 335 18.15 -5.50 3.56
C HIS A 335 18.14 -7.01 3.39
N ASP A 336 18.81 -7.76 4.28
CA ASP A 336 18.85 -9.22 4.20
C ASP A 336 17.44 -9.83 4.30
N PHE A 337 16.62 -9.34 5.26
CA PHE A 337 15.24 -9.80 5.41
C PHE A 337 14.42 -9.57 4.14
N VAL A 338 14.49 -8.35 3.58
CA VAL A 338 13.69 -7.98 2.41
C VAL A 338 14.18 -8.67 1.15
N THR A 339 15.51 -8.80 0.91
CA THR A 339 16.04 -9.32 -0.35
C THR A 339 16.22 -10.84 -0.39
N ASN A 340 16.45 -11.48 0.76
CA ASN A 340 16.77 -12.91 0.80
C ASN A 340 15.67 -13.79 1.40
N TRP A 341 14.79 -13.21 2.24
CA TRP A 341 13.74 -13.98 2.92
C TRP A 341 12.36 -13.75 2.28
N VAL A 342 11.97 -12.49 2.06
CA VAL A 342 10.66 -12.17 1.47
C VAL A 342 10.47 -12.76 0.06
N PRO A 343 11.49 -12.81 -0.85
CA PRO A 343 11.31 -13.37 -2.19
C PRO A 343 11.16 -14.89 -2.24
N THR A 344 11.29 -15.59 -1.11
CA THR A 344 11.17 -17.05 -1.12
C THR A 344 9.71 -17.49 -1.31
N THR A 345 9.48 -18.58 -2.04
CA THR A 345 8.12 -19.15 -2.22
C THR A 345 7.44 -19.37 -0.87
N VAL A 346 8.19 -19.85 0.15
CA VAL A 346 7.66 -20.07 1.50
C VAL A 346 7.15 -18.76 2.12
N ALA A 347 7.88 -17.67 1.96
CA ALA A 347 7.49 -16.37 2.50
C ALA A 347 6.28 -15.77 1.75
N GLN A 348 6.31 -15.83 0.43
CA GLN A 348 5.21 -15.36 -0.42
C GLN A 348 3.92 -16.14 -0.13
N THR A 349 4.02 -17.48 0.01
CA THR A 349 2.88 -18.31 0.41
C THR A 349 2.40 -17.98 1.83
N ALA A 350 3.30 -17.74 2.79
CA ALA A 350 2.92 -17.38 4.16
C ALA A 350 2.17 -16.03 4.23
N LEU A 351 2.58 -15.04 3.42
CA LEU A 351 1.88 -13.76 3.29
C LEU A 351 0.54 -13.94 2.58
N TYR A 352 0.49 -14.72 1.50
CA TYR A 352 -0.76 -15.07 0.84
C TYR A 352 -1.78 -15.72 1.80
N GLU A 353 -1.36 -16.75 2.56
CA GLU A 353 -2.23 -17.44 3.51
C GLU A 353 -2.74 -16.54 4.64
N SER A 354 -2.00 -15.48 5.00
CA SER A 354 -2.41 -14.56 6.06
C SER A 354 -3.28 -13.41 5.56
N THR A 355 -3.01 -12.91 4.35
CA THR A 355 -3.67 -11.71 3.81
C THR A 355 -4.78 -12.02 2.81
N GLY A 356 -4.82 -13.24 2.26
CA GLY A 356 -5.72 -13.60 1.16
C GLY A 356 -5.39 -12.95 -0.18
N ARG A 357 -4.36 -12.07 -0.24
CA ARG A 357 -3.98 -11.35 -1.45
C ARG A 357 -3.17 -12.25 -2.40
N PRO A 358 -3.46 -12.27 -3.72
CA PRO A 358 -2.67 -13.02 -4.69
C PRO A 358 -1.18 -12.65 -4.60
N PRO A 359 -0.27 -13.65 -4.56
CA PRO A 359 1.16 -13.40 -4.43
C PRO A 359 1.72 -12.66 -5.65
N ALA A 360 2.75 -11.84 -5.44
CA ALA A 360 3.52 -11.22 -6.52
C ALA A 360 4.50 -12.21 -7.20
N SER A 361 4.85 -13.29 -6.51
CA SER A 361 5.78 -14.33 -7.00
C SER A 361 5.07 -15.33 -7.91
N VAL A 362 5.64 -15.58 -9.10
CA VAL A 362 5.15 -16.55 -10.08
C VAL A 362 5.02 -17.96 -9.47
N THR A 363 6.03 -18.41 -8.73
CA THR A 363 6.02 -19.74 -8.11
C THR A 363 5.01 -19.87 -6.97
N ALA A 364 4.68 -18.76 -6.29
CA ALA A 364 3.64 -18.78 -5.26
C ALA A 364 2.23 -18.69 -5.87
N VAL A 365 2.07 -18.04 -7.01
CA VAL A 365 0.82 -18.05 -7.80
C VAL A 365 0.49 -19.47 -8.24
N GLU A 366 1.47 -20.27 -8.69
CA GLU A 366 1.28 -21.68 -9.03
C GLU A 366 0.78 -22.50 -7.82
N ALA A 367 1.15 -22.11 -6.59
CA ALA A 367 0.70 -22.77 -5.37
C ALA A 367 -0.76 -22.43 -4.99
N MET A 368 -1.39 -21.42 -5.60
CA MET A 368 -2.83 -21.13 -5.45
C MET A 368 -3.72 -22.06 -6.27
N ASP A 369 -3.14 -23.05 -6.99
CA ASP A 369 -3.86 -23.94 -7.89
C ASP A 369 -5.04 -24.61 -7.15
N GLY A 370 -6.28 -24.38 -7.65
CA GLY A 370 -7.50 -24.88 -7.04
C GLY A 370 -8.31 -23.88 -6.20
N ASP A 371 -7.86 -22.63 -6.06
CA ASP A 371 -8.63 -21.54 -5.45
C ASP A 371 -9.29 -20.64 -6.53
N PRO A 372 -10.56 -20.87 -6.87
CA PRO A 372 -11.20 -20.18 -7.96
C PRO A 372 -11.42 -18.68 -7.67
N LEU A 373 -11.59 -18.28 -6.41
CA LEU A 373 -11.85 -16.89 -6.04
C LEU A 373 -10.57 -16.05 -6.21
N ARG A 374 -9.46 -16.52 -5.68
CA ARG A 374 -8.16 -15.81 -5.77
C ARG A 374 -7.58 -15.85 -7.17
N THR A 375 -7.81 -16.96 -7.91
CA THR A 375 -7.44 -17.05 -9.33
C THR A 375 -8.19 -16.01 -10.17
N GLU A 376 -9.47 -15.77 -9.90
CA GLU A 376 -10.24 -14.74 -10.62
C GLU A 376 -9.77 -13.33 -10.28
N TYR A 377 -9.41 -13.04 -9.01
CA TYR A 377 -8.77 -11.77 -8.66
C TYR A 377 -7.46 -11.55 -9.40
N ALA A 378 -6.60 -12.58 -9.46
CA ALA A 378 -5.34 -12.50 -10.21
C ALA A 378 -5.60 -12.22 -11.70
N ARG A 379 -6.60 -12.89 -12.30
CA ARG A 379 -7.00 -12.66 -13.71
C ARG A 379 -7.52 -11.23 -13.92
N ILE A 380 -8.38 -10.71 -13.04
CA ILE A 380 -8.90 -9.33 -13.14
C ILE A 380 -7.76 -8.32 -13.03
N ALA A 381 -6.83 -8.54 -12.10
CA ALA A 381 -5.68 -7.67 -11.90
C ALA A 381 -4.73 -7.65 -13.11
N ASP A 382 -4.56 -8.78 -13.79
CA ASP A 382 -3.67 -8.90 -14.97
C ASP A 382 -4.34 -8.38 -16.25
N GLU A 383 -5.60 -8.78 -16.52
CA GLU A 383 -6.25 -8.53 -17.81
C GLU A 383 -7.03 -7.21 -17.87
N LEU A 384 -7.58 -6.74 -16.74
CA LEU A 384 -8.53 -5.63 -16.73
C LEU A 384 -8.06 -4.41 -15.95
N ALA A 385 -7.27 -4.61 -14.89
CA ALA A 385 -6.87 -3.51 -14.01
C ALA A 385 -5.83 -2.59 -14.67
N LEU A 386 -5.79 -1.34 -14.20
CA LEU A 386 -4.76 -0.37 -14.54
C LEU A 386 -3.74 -0.31 -13.40
N PRO A 387 -2.42 -0.30 -13.68
CA PRO A 387 -1.45 -0.03 -12.65
C PRO A 387 -1.80 1.25 -11.88
N MET A 388 -1.79 1.21 -10.57
CA MET A 388 -2.03 2.42 -9.78
C MET A 388 -0.82 3.36 -9.94
N PRO A 389 -1.01 4.67 -10.18
CA PRO A 389 0.10 5.59 -10.40
C PRO A 389 1.00 5.71 -9.16
N SER A 390 2.31 5.45 -9.33
CA SER A 390 3.32 5.59 -8.26
C SER A 390 4.08 6.93 -8.29
N ILE A 391 3.65 7.87 -9.14
CA ILE A 391 4.27 9.20 -9.22
C ILE A 391 3.91 10.07 -8.00
N PRO A 392 4.80 11.01 -7.57
CA PRO A 392 4.54 11.85 -6.38
C PRO A 392 3.24 12.64 -6.45
N ALA A 393 2.79 13.02 -7.67
CA ALA A 393 1.54 13.72 -7.91
C ALA A 393 0.30 12.97 -7.39
N MET A 394 0.35 11.64 -7.28
CA MET A 394 -0.76 10.83 -6.75
C MET A 394 -1.11 11.17 -5.29
N GLY A 395 -0.12 11.61 -4.50
CA GLY A 395 -0.36 12.09 -3.14
C GLY A 395 -1.28 13.31 -3.08
N ALA A 396 -1.18 14.24 -4.06
CA ALA A 396 -2.09 15.37 -4.17
C ALA A 396 -3.51 14.91 -4.56
N VAL A 397 -3.63 13.92 -5.45
CA VAL A 397 -4.93 13.35 -5.85
C VAL A 397 -5.67 12.78 -4.64
N TRP A 398 -5.03 11.91 -3.87
CA TRP A 398 -5.64 11.32 -2.67
C TRP A 398 -6.13 12.35 -1.66
N SER A 399 -5.45 13.50 -1.56
CA SER A 399 -5.79 14.55 -0.59
C SER A 399 -7.14 15.21 -0.84
N PHE A 400 -7.65 15.20 -2.08
CA PHE A 400 -8.89 15.90 -2.46
C PHE A 400 -9.99 14.98 -2.97
N TRP A 401 -9.62 13.84 -3.56
CA TRP A 401 -10.52 13.00 -4.33
C TRP A 401 -11.67 12.44 -3.49
N GLY A 402 -11.37 11.68 -2.45
CA GLY A 402 -12.42 11.03 -1.66
C GLY A 402 -13.35 12.02 -0.92
N THR A 403 -12.83 13.14 -0.43
CA THR A 403 -13.66 14.18 0.20
C THR A 403 -14.60 14.85 -0.81
N THR A 404 -14.19 14.94 -2.06
CA THR A 404 -15.02 15.44 -3.17
C THR A 404 -16.14 14.45 -3.49
N GLU A 405 -15.80 13.16 -3.64
CA GLU A 405 -16.81 12.11 -3.87
C GLU A 405 -17.84 12.07 -2.75
N ASN A 406 -17.40 12.13 -1.48
CA ASN A 406 -18.30 12.20 -0.34
C ASN A 406 -19.24 13.41 -0.39
N ALA A 407 -18.74 14.58 -0.76
CA ALA A 407 -19.56 15.79 -0.83
C ALA A 407 -20.65 15.66 -1.90
N ILE A 408 -20.35 14.98 -3.02
CA ILE A 408 -21.30 14.73 -4.11
C ILE A 408 -22.30 13.64 -3.70
N LEU A 409 -21.83 12.50 -3.20
CA LEU A 409 -22.68 11.38 -2.74
C LEU A 409 -23.69 11.80 -1.68
N ASP A 410 -23.29 12.65 -0.75
CA ASP A 410 -24.16 13.17 0.32
C ASP A 410 -25.09 14.31 -0.15
N GLY A 411 -25.01 14.74 -1.42
CA GLY A 411 -25.76 15.90 -1.92
C GLY A 411 -25.38 17.23 -1.27
N ARG A 412 -24.19 17.31 -0.68
CA ARG A 412 -23.67 18.54 -0.03
C ARG A 412 -23.07 19.54 -1.01
N ALA A 413 -22.80 19.09 -2.24
CA ALA A 413 -22.20 19.89 -3.29
C ALA A 413 -22.82 19.56 -4.66
N GLU A 414 -22.89 20.56 -5.53
CA GLU A 414 -23.24 20.36 -6.95
C GLU A 414 -22.14 19.53 -7.65
N PRO A 415 -22.45 18.45 -8.36
CA PRO A 415 -21.46 17.48 -8.79
C PRO A 415 -20.38 18.07 -9.71
N LYS A 416 -20.73 18.69 -10.83
CA LYS A 416 -19.74 19.21 -11.79
C LYS A 416 -18.87 20.34 -11.23
N PRO A 417 -19.41 21.38 -10.60
CA PRO A 417 -18.59 22.45 -10.02
C PRO A 417 -17.64 21.91 -8.92
N GLN A 418 -18.10 20.97 -8.11
CA GLN A 418 -17.28 20.37 -7.07
C GLN A 418 -16.14 19.53 -7.64
N TRP A 419 -16.42 18.74 -8.68
CA TRP A 419 -15.42 17.94 -9.39
C TRP A 419 -14.36 18.84 -10.05
N GLN A 420 -14.79 19.89 -10.75
CA GLN A 420 -13.87 20.85 -11.35
C GLN A 420 -13.00 21.56 -10.30
N SER A 421 -13.58 21.98 -9.17
CA SER A 421 -12.82 22.60 -8.07
C SER A 421 -11.76 21.65 -7.48
N MET A 422 -12.05 20.34 -7.43
CA MET A 422 -11.07 19.32 -7.06
C MET A 422 -9.92 19.29 -8.06
N ILE A 423 -10.20 19.22 -9.37
CA ILE A 423 -9.17 19.20 -10.42
C ILE A 423 -8.25 20.43 -10.29
N GLU A 424 -8.81 21.64 -10.19
CA GLU A 424 -8.06 22.88 -10.01
C GLU A 424 -7.18 22.86 -8.73
N SER A 425 -7.69 22.22 -7.64
CA SER A 425 -6.94 22.10 -6.39
C SER A 425 -5.76 21.14 -6.50
N ILE A 426 -5.94 20.02 -7.22
CA ILE A 426 -4.87 19.04 -7.47
C ILE A 426 -3.82 19.67 -8.40
N GLU A 427 -4.22 20.28 -9.53
CA GLU A 427 -3.32 20.95 -10.48
C GLU A 427 -2.48 22.04 -9.81
N GLY A 428 -3.00 22.69 -8.79
CA GLY A 428 -2.25 23.67 -7.99
C GLY A 428 -1.17 23.07 -7.09
N GLN A 429 -1.10 21.75 -6.95
CA GLN A 429 -0.16 21.04 -6.06
C GLN A 429 0.84 20.13 -6.80
N ILE A 430 0.63 19.85 -8.07
CA ILE A 430 1.48 18.98 -8.91
C ILE A 430 2.36 19.76 -9.87
#